data_0662766e25a0b0208d7acfaa5393ee53
#
_entry.id   0662766e25a0b0208d7acfaa5393ee53
#
_cell.length_a   1.000
_cell.length_b   1.000
_cell.length_c   1.000
_cell.angle_alpha   90.00
_cell.angle_beta   90.00
_cell.angle_gamma   90.00
#
_symmetry.space_group_name_H-M   'P 1'
#
loop_
_entity.id
_entity.type
_entity.pdbx_description
1 polymer ?
#
loop_
_entity_poly.entity_id
_entity_poly.type
_entity_poly.pdbx_seq_one_letter_code
_entity_poly.pdbx_strand_id
1 'polypeptide(L)'
;LYGVNLCFDANFPDHAFADKLVDRLVRLGYNTVRIHHYESANGAVKGAADGLALNAERMDRLDYLLAKFYEKGVYVTTDLFTCRPVAWRAIGIDRDGRVDQQVYKNLIPVHEGAYQNWATFAKNLLTHVNPYTGRAYKDEPGLPLISLINEGHLTWCWRRIRGEAPMKKAWTAWLAERRAADAGFAKGLDDPEKVSESSAVLIAFMADIERKLVARQRAYMKELGVKALLTNQNCGS
;
A
#
# COMPACT_ATOMS: atom_id res chain seq x y z
N LEU A 1 -3.63 -1.70 -23.16
CA LEU A 1 -2.40 -2.08 -22.45
C LEU A 1 -2.32 -3.60 -22.37
N TYR A 2 -1.14 -4.15 -22.66
CA TYR A 2 -0.82 -5.56 -22.50
C TYR A 2 0.33 -5.68 -21.50
N GLY A 3 0.04 -6.24 -20.32
CA GLY A 3 0.90 -6.12 -19.15
C GLY A 3 1.36 -7.45 -18.57
N VAL A 4 2.45 -7.40 -17.80
CA VAL A 4 2.99 -8.50 -17.01
C VAL A 4 3.33 -8.03 -15.60
N ASN A 5 3.20 -8.90 -14.60
CA ASN A 5 3.69 -8.64 -13.24
C ASN A 5 5.12 -9.16 -13.08
N LEU A 6 5.98 -8.33 -12.50
CA LEU A 6 7.23 -8.76 -11.88
C LEU A 6 7.04 -8.75 -10.36
N CYS A 7 7.33 -9.89 -9.74
CA CYS A 7 7.12 -10.07 -8.31
C CYS A 7 8.41 -10.43 -7.59
N PHE A 8 8.57 -9.96 -6.36
CA PHE A 8 9.71 -10.27 -5.47
C PHE A 8 11.07 -10.04 -6.16
N ASP A 9 11.94 -11.05 -6.21
CA ASP A 9 13.29 -10.93 -6.75
C ASP A 9 13.33 -10.65 -8.26
N ALA A 10 12.26 -10.92 -9.00
CA ALA A 10 12.16 -10.53 -10.41
C ALA A 10 12.22 -9.01 -10.64
N ASN A 11 11.98 -8.21 -9.60
CA ASN A 11 12.12 -6.75 -9.65
C ASN A 11 13.59 -6.27 -9.51
N PHE A 12 14.53 -7.16 -9.21
CA PHE A 12 15.91 -6.82 -8.88
C PHE A 12 16.95 -7.63 -9.67
N PRO A 13 16.79 -7.76 -11.00
CA PRO A 13 17.82 -8.41 -11.82
C PRO A 13 19.12 -7.62 -11.73
N ASP A 14 20.26 -8.27 -12.00
CA ASP A 14 21.46 -7.51 -12.34
C ASP A 14 21.26 -6.74 -13.65
N HIS A 15 22.10 -5.74 -13.91
CA HIS A 15 21.93 -4.86 -15.06
C HIS A 15 21.95 -5.62 -16.39
N ALA A 16 22.85 -6.60 -16.55
CA ALA A 16 22.97 -7.39 -17.78
C ALA A 16 21.74 -8.26 -18.02
N PHE A 17 21.11 -8.77 -16.95
CA PHE A 17 19.87 -9.51 -17.08
C PHE A 17 18.67 -8.59 -17.29
N ALA A 18 18.67 -7.39 -16.70
CA ALA A 18 17.63 -6.38 -16.92
C ALA A 18 17.50 -6.02 -18.40
N ASP A 19 18.62 -5.77 -19.08
CA ASP A 19 18.62 -5.48 -20.52
C ASP A 19 17.95 -6.60 -21.32
N LYS A 20 18.33 -7.86 -21.06
CA LYS A 20 17.76 -9.03 -21.73
C LYS A 20 16.27 -9.21 -21.41
N LEU A 21 15.87 -9.00 -20.18
CA LEU A 21 14.49 -9.12 -19.72
C LEU A 21 13.61 -8.08 -20.41
N VAL A 22 14.02 -6.82 -20.40
CA VAL A 22 13.26 -5.73 -21.04
C VAL A 22 13.13 -5.97 -22.55
N ASP A 23 14.23 -6.27 -23.24
CA ASP A 23 14.20 -6.58 -24.67
C ASP A 23 13.30 -7.79 -24.99
N ARG A 24 13.28 -8.80 -24.12
CA ARG A 24 12.40 -9.96 -24.29
C ARG A 24 10.93 -9.59 -24.14
N LEU A 25 10.58 -8.82 -23.10
CA LEU A 25 9.20 -8.41 -22.84
C LEU A 25 8.66 -7.51 -23.97
N VAL A 26 9.47 -6.57 -24.44
CA VAL A 26 9.10 -5.69 -25.58
C VAL A 26 8.87 -6.50 -26.85
N ARG A 27 9.76 -7.46 -27.16
CA ARG A 27 9.57 -8.35 -28.33
C ARG A 27 8.33 -9.23 -28.25
N LEU A 28 7.86 -9.54 -27.03
CA LEU A 28 6.59 -10.25 -26.80
C LEU A 28 5.36 -9.33 -26.85
N GLY A 29 5.56 -8.03 -27.07
CA GLY A 29 4.50 -7.05 -27.20
C GLY A 29 4.01 -6.45 -25.90
N TYR A 30 4.66 -6.73 -24.74
CA TYR A 30 4.31 -6.10 -23.48
C TYR A 30 4.66 -4.61 -23.53
N ASN A 31 3.69 -3.78 -23.15
CA ASN A 31 3.84 -2.32 -23.09
C ASN A 31 3.52 -1.75 -21.69
N THR A 32 3.26 -2.62 -20.72
CA THR A 32 3.03 -2.27 -19.33
C THR A 32 3.61 -3.35 -18.43
N VAL A 33 4.29 -2.94 -17.35
CA VAL A 33 4.81 -3.82 -16.32
C VAL A 33 4.31 -3.35 -14.97
N ARG A 34 3.81 -4.25 -14.13
CA ARG A 34 3.55 -3.98 -12.72
C ARG A 34 4.73 -4.47 -11.89
N ILE A 35 5.34 -3.56 -11.15
CA ILE A 35 6.31 -3.88 -10.11
C ILE A 35 5.53 -4.20 -8.84
N HIS A 36 5.57 -5.47 -8.42
CA HIS A 36 4.75 -5.99 -7.33
C HIS A 36 5.59 -6.72 -6.29
N HIS A 37 5.24 -6.63 -5.00
CA HIS A 37 6.00 -7.19 -3.88
C HIS A 37 7.48 -6.76 -3.81
N TYR A 38 7.84 -5.67 -4.46
CA TYR A 38 9.20 -5.16 -4.47
C TYR A 38 9.64 -4.66 -3.08
N GLU A 39 8.71 -4.24 -2.20
CA GLU A 39 8.98 -3.79 -0.84
C GLU A 39 9.01 -4.94 0.19
N SER A 40 9.15 -6.18 -0.26
CA SER A 40 9.30 -7.35 0.61
C SER A 40 10.57 -7.28 1.50
N ALA A 41 10.66 -8.15 2.50
CA ALA A 41 11.81 -8.20 3.43
C ALA A 41 13.17 -8.35 2.73
N ASN A 42 13.21 -8.97 1.56
CA ASN A 42 14.41 -9.12 0.73
C ASN A 42 14.47 -8.12 -0.43
N GLY A 43 13.46 -7.27 -0.56
CA GLY A 43 13.31 -6.27 -1.61
C GLY A 43 13.88 -4.90 -1.25
N ALA A 44 13.19 -3.86 -1.70
CA ALA A 44 13.63 -2.47 -1.55
C ALA A 44 13.88 -2.01 -0.11
N VAL A 45 13.29 -2.68 0.90
CA VAL A 45 13.50 -2.37 2.33
C VAL A 45 14.37 -3.41 3.04
N LYS A 46 15.17 -4.18 2.30
CA LYS A 46 16.07 -5.19 2.86
C LYS A 46 16.96 -4.60 3.97
N GLY A 47 16.88 -5.18 5.15
CA GLY A 47 17.65 -4.75 6.33
C GLY A 47 17.05 -3.60 7.12
N ALA A 48 15.95 -2.98 6.68
CA ALA A 48 15.27 -1.93 7.44
C ALA A 48 14.41 -2.53 8.57
N ALA A 49 14.75 -2.21 9.81
CA ALA A 49 14.02 -2.71 10.99
C ALA A 49 12.58 -2.18 11.06
N ASP A 50 12.36 -0.94 10.63
CA ASP A 50 11.06 -0.25 10.57
C ASP A 50 10.32 -0.45 9.23
N GLY A 51 10.99 -1.08 8.25
CA GLY A 51 10.48 -1.25 6.90
C GLY A 51 10.42 0.04 6.08
N LEU A 52 11.14 1.10 6.43
CA LEU A 52 11.04 2.43 5.81
C LEU A 52 12.26 2.82 4.98
N ALA A 53 13.46 2.45 5.46
CA ALA A 53 14.70 2.79 4.78
C ALA A 53 14.85 1.98 3.48
N LEU A 54 15.16 2.66 2.39
CA LEU A 54 15.42 2.04 1.10
C LEU A 54 16.85 1.46 1.05
N ASN A 55 16.97 0.21 0.65
CA ASN A 55 18.24 -0.48 0.51
C ASN A 55 18.92 -0.06 -0.81
N ALA A 56 20.12 0.51 -0.71
CA ALA A 56 20.82 1.09 -1.87
C ALA A 56 21.09 0.07 -3.00
N GLU A 57 21.52 -1.16 -2.67
CA GLU A 57 21.79 -2.20 -3.68
C GLU A 57 20.50 -2.61 -4.41
N ARG A 58 19.41 -2.79 -3.67
CA ARG A 58 18.11 -3.15 -4.26
C ARG A 58 17.54 -2.01 -5.08
N MET A 59 17.69 -0.79 -4.60
CA MET A 59 17.22 0.37 -5.36
C MET A 59 18.03 0.58 -6.64
N ASP A 60 19.36 0.41 -6.62
CA ASP A 60 20.16 0.48 -7.85
C ASP A 60 19.64 -0.46 -8.95
N ARG A 61 19.36 -1.72 -8.60
CA ARG A 61 18.82 -2.71 -9.54
C ARG A 61 17.42 -2.37 -10.03
N LEU A 62 16.55 -1.91 -9.13
CA LEU A 62 15.20 -1.49 -9.47
C LEU A 62 15.22 -0.25 -10.36
N ASP A 63 15.97 0.77 -10.00
CA ASP A 63 16.12 2.02 -10.75
C ASP A 63 16.60 1.77 -12.17
N TYR A 64 17.62 0.92 -12.32
CA TYR A 64 18.13 0.53 -13.64
C TYR A 64 17.06 -0.18 -14.47
N LEU A 65 16.38 -1.16 -13.90
CA LEU A 65 15.30 -1.89 -14.57
C LEU A 65 14.19 -0.94 -15.05
N LEU A 66 13.76 -0.02 -14.17
CA LEU A 66 12.72 0.97 -14.51
C LEU A 66 13.18 1.91 -15.63
N ALA A 67 14.41 2.41 -15.57
CA ALA A 67 14.96 3.26 -16.60
C ALA A 67 14.95 2.55 -17.98
N LYS A 68 15.31 1.26 -18.00
CA LYS A 68 15.27 0.45 -19.24
C LYS A 68 13.85 0.26 -19.78
N PHE A 69 12.85 0.06 -18.94
CA PHE A 69 11.45 0.04 -19.37
C PHE A 69 11.04 1.38 -19.98
N TYR A 70 11.38 2.50 -19.34
CA TYR A 70 11.05 3.84 -19.83
C TYR A 70 11.73 4.16 -21.15
N GLU A 71 13.01 3.80 -21.36
CA GLU A 71 13.73 3.93 -22.62
C GLU A 71 13.01 3.20 -23.77
N LYS A 72 12.36 2.08 -23.50
CA LYS A 72 11.61 1.28 -24.49
C LYS A 72 10.15 1.69 -24.62
N GLY A 73 9.70 2.75 -23.94
CA GLY A 73 8.31 3.19 -23.97
C GLY A 73 7.32 2.29 -23.24
N VAL A 74 7.81 1.45 -22.31
CA VAL A 74 6.98 0.58 -21.45
C VAL A 74 6.55 1.35 -20.22
N TYR A 75 5.26 1.41 -19.95
CA TYR A 75 4.72 1.97 -18.73
C TYR A 75 4.91 1.04 -17.55
N VAL A 76 5.16 1.64 -16.38
CA VAL A 76 5.27 0.90 -15.12
C VAL A 76 4.12 1.28 -14.20
N THR A 77 3.57 0.31 -13.49
CA THR A 77 2.64 0.53 -12.38
C THR A 77 3.21 -0.08 -11.11
N THR A 78 2.87 0.46 -9.95
CA THR A 78 3.37 -0.05 -8.67
C THR A 78 2.36 0.13 -7.56
N ASP A 79 2.68 -0.46 -6.40
CA ASP A 79 1.89 -0.38 -5.18
C ASP A 79 2.70 0.34 -4.10
N LEU A 80 2.04 1.11 -3.23
CA LEU A 80 2.68 1.71 -2.07
C LEU A 80 2.66 0.81 -0.83
N PHE A 81 1.83 -0.22 -0.84
CA PHE A 81 1.89 -1.29 0.13
C PHE A 81 1.32 -2.60 -0.42
N THR A 82 2.13 -3.66 -0.38
CA THR A 82 1.71 -5.04 -0.64
C THR A 82 2.06 -5.97 0.53
N CYS A 83 3.35 -6.13 0.84
CA CYS A 83 3.85 -7.10 1.82
C CYS A 83 5.06 -6.61 2.63
N ARG A 84 5.28 -5.31 2.68
CA ARG A 84 6.39 -4.70 3.42
C ARG A 84 6.37 -5.14 4.89
N PRO A 85 7.53 -5.58 5.45
CA PRO A 85 7.61 -5.94 6.86
C PRO A 85 7.46 -4.68 7.73
N VAL A 86 6.53 -4.71 8.66
CA VAL A 86 6.31 -3.63 9.64
C VAL A 86 6.31 -4.21 11.03
N ALA A 87 7.14 -3.68 11.93
CA ALA A 87 7.12 -4.06 13.34
C ALA A 87 5.97 -3.34 14.06
N TRP A 88 5.37 -3.99 15.07
CA TRP A 88 4.34 -3.37 15.90
C TRP A 88 4.83 -2.06 16.56
N ARG A 89 6.08 -2.05 17.05
CA ARG A 89 6.68 -0.85 17.66
C ARG A 89 6.90 0.28 16.67
N ALA A 90 7.11 -0.03 15.37
CA ALA A 90 7.26 0.97 14.32
C ALA A 90 5.97 1.75 14.02
N ILE A 91 4.83 1.23 14.47
CA ILE A 91 3.53 1.93 14.39
C ILE A 91 3.04 2.41 15.76
N GLY A 92 3.89 2.39 16.81
CA GLY A 92 3.56 2.88 18.12
C GLY A 92 2.74 1.93 19.00
N ILE A 93 2.65 0.65 18.65
CA ILE A 93 2.01 -0.38 19.47
C ILE A 93 3.10 -1.16 20.20
N ASP A 94 3.06 -1.17 21.55
CA ASP A 94 4.02 -1.90 22.39
C ASP A 94 3.73 -3.41 22.36
N ARG A 95 4.16 -4.02 21.27
CA ARG A 95 4.09 -5.46 21.01
C ARG A 95 5.33 -5.87 20.23
N ASP A 96 5.94 -6.98 20.59
CA ASP A 96 7.08 -7.53 19.87
C ASP A 96 6.67 -8.17 18.53
N GLY A 97 7.64 -8.28 17.62
CA GLY A 97 7.47 -8.95 16.34
C GLY A 97 6.89 -8.04 15.25
N ARG A 98 6.52 -8.69 14.16
CA ARG A 98 5.96 -8.03 12.97
C ARG A 98 4.45 -8.10 12.96
N VAL A 99 3.83 -7.05 12.44
CA VAL A 99 2.39 -7.03 12.14
C VAL A 99 2.13 -7.98 10.97
N ASP A 100 1.09 -8.81 11.08
CA ASP A 100 0.58 -9.53 9.90
C ASP A 100 0.22 -8.51 8.82
N GLN A 101 0.58 -8.80 7.56
CA GLN A 101 0.39 -7.83 6.46
C GLN A 101 -1.08 -7.43 6.27
N GLN A 102 -2.02 -8.35 6.46
CA GLN A 102 -3.45 -8.06 6.30
C GLN A 102 -3.97 -7.24 7.49
N VAL A 103 -3.48 -7.52 8.69
CA VAL A 103 -3.77 -6.71 9.87
C VAL A 103 -3.24 -5.29 9.67
N TYR A 104 -1.99 -5.12 9.21
CA TYR A 104 -1.41 -3.80 8.98
C TYR A 104 -2.22 -2.97 7.97
N LYS A 105 -2.57 -3.55 6.80
CA LYS A 105 -3.38 -2.87 5.78
C LYS A 105 -4.68 -2.29 6.38
N ASN A 106 -5.29 -3.04 7.26
CA ASN A 106 -6.58 -2.71 7.88
C ASN A 106 -6.44 -1.86 9.16
N LEU A 107 -5.22 -1.69 9.70
CA LEU A 107 -4.94 -0.71 10.73
C LEU A 107 -4.70 0.70 10.15
N ILE A 108 -4.25 0.83 8.91
CA ILE A 108 -3.97 2.12 8.28
C ILE A 108 -5.15 3.10 8.38
N PRO A 109 -6.43 2.70 8.15
CA PRO A 109 -7.57 3.62 8.27
C PRO A 109 -7.93 4.03 9.70
N VAL A 110 -7.53 3.27 10.71
CA VAL A 110 -8.01 3.45 12.08
C VAL A 110 -6.92 3.71 13.12
N HIS A 111 -5.64 3.64 12.71
CA HIS A 111 -4.50 3.82 13.61
C HIS A 111 -3.49 4.81 13.03
N GLU A 112 -3.29 5.93 13.73
CA GLU A 112 -2.43 7.02 13.23
C GLU A 112 -0.99 6.56 12.96
N GLY A 113 -0.39 5.77 13.85
CA GLY A 113 0.97 5.25 13.63
C GLY A 113 1.09 4.35 12.40
N ALA A 114 0.07 3.56 12.09
CA ALA A 114 0.03 2.76 10.86
C ALA A 114 -0.09 3.64 9.61
N TYR A 115 -0.94 4.67 9.66
CA TYR A 115 -1.05 5.63 8.57
C TYR A 115 0.27 6.39 8.35
N GLN A 116 0.90 6.89 9.40
CA GLN A 116 2.17 7.63 9.31
C GLN A 116 3.31 6.75 8.77
N ASN A 117 3.36 5.48 9.18
CA ASN A 117 4.34 4.53 8.64
C ASN A 117 4.12 4.29 7.13
N TRP A 118 2.86 4.13 6.68
CA TRP A 118 2.52 4.05 5.26
C TRP A 118 2.91 5.35 4.51
N ALA A 119 2.54 6.50 5.04
CA ALA A 119 2.80 7.81 4.44
C ALA A 119 4.31 8.11 4.31
N THR A 120 5.10 7.73 5.34
CA THR A 120 6.55 7.89 5.32
C THR A 120 7.19 7.02 4.24
N PHE A 121 6.78 5.75 4.12
CA PHE A 121 7.28 4.90 3.04
C PHE A 121 6.90 5.45 1.66
N ALA A 122 5.65 5.86 1.48
CA ALA A 122 5.18 6.46 0.24
C ALA A 122 6.02 7.69 -0.14
N LYS A 123 6.30 8.57 0.83
CA LYS A 123 7.19 9.71 0.62
C LYS A 123 8.60 9.27 0.22
N ASN A 124 9.22 8.37 1.00
CA ASN A 124 10.59 7.93 0.74
C ASN A 124 10.74 7.37 -0.67
N LEU A 125 9.80 6.52 -1.10
CA LEU A 125 9.80 5.95 -2.44
C LEU A 125 9.55 7.00 -3.53
N LEU A 126 8.48 7.77 -3.39
CA LEU A 126 8.03 8.68 -4.45
C LEU A 126 8.93 9.89 -4.65
N THR A 127 9.66 10.30 -3.59
CA THR A 127 10.67 11.36 -3.70
C THR A 127 12.08 10.84 -4.01
N HIS A 128 12.28 9.52 -4.04
CA HIS A 128 13.53 8.93 -4.48
C HIS A 128 13.80 9.31 -5.94
N VAL A 129 14.99 9.82 -6.20
CA VAL A 129 15.44 10.18 -7.55
C VAL A 129 16.14 8.99 -8.16
N ASN A 130 15.59 8.45 -9.23
CA ASN A 130 16.22 7.40 -10.01
C ASN A 130 17.49 7.97 -10.69
N PRO A 131 18.70 7.47 -10.37
CA PRO A 131 19.96 8.03 -10.89
C PRO A 131 20.12 7.84 -12.41
N TYR A 132 19.41 6.89 -13.01
CA TYR A 132 19.48 6.59 -14.44
C TYR A 132 18.54 7.47 -15.29
N THR A 133 17.45 8.00 -14.69
CA THR A 133 16.53 8.91 -15.37
C THR A 133 16.70 10.37 -14.93
N GLY A 134 17.33 10.61 -13.78
CA GLY A 134 17.44 11.91 -13.12
C GLY A 134 16.11 12.47 -12.59
N ARG A 135 15.06 11.65 -12.51
CA ARG A 135 13.72 12.05 -12.06
C ARG A 135 13.32 11.37 -10.78
N ALA A 136 12.57 12.06 -9.93
CA ALA A 136 11.88 11.43 -8.81
C ALA A 136 10.73 10.54 -9.32
N TYR A 137 10.44 9.44 -8.61
CA TYR A 137 9.37 8.53 -9.03
C TYR A 137 8.02 9.24 -9.19
N LYS A 138 7.70 10.21 -8.33
CA LYS A 138 6.47 11.01 -8.43
C LYS A 138 6.38 11.88 -9.71
N ASP A 139 7.51 12.16 -10.35
CA ASP A 139 7.63 13.02 -11.53
C ASP A 139 7.88 12.22 -12.81
N GLU A 140 7.95 10.88 -12.71
CA GLU A 140 8.25 9.99 -13.84
C GLU A 140 7.01 9.74 -14.69
N PRO A 141 6.95 10.23 -15.94
CA PRO A 141 5.78 10.03 -16.81
C PRO A 141 5.55 8.58 -17.21
N GLY A 142 6.58 7.75 -17.13
CA GLY A 142 6.50 6.31 -17.35
C GLY A 142 5.83 5.55 -16.21
N LEU A 143 5.52 6.22 -15.07
CA LEU A 143 4.79 5.67 -13.92
C LEU A 143 3.38 6.31 -13.82
N PRO A 144 2.43 5.95 -14.71
CA PRO A 144 1.14 6.62 -14.82
C PRO A 144 0.11 6.21 -13.78
N LEU A 145 0.32 5.10 -13.07
CA LEU A 145 -0.65 4.54 -12.13
C LEU A 145 0.03 3.99 -10.88
N ILE A 146 -0.49 4.36 -9.72
CA ILE A 146 -0.03 3.90 -8.41
C ILE A 146 -1.22 3.34 -7.62
N SER A 147 -1.08 2.11 -7.13
CA SER A 147 -2.00 1.52 -6.16
C SER A 147 -1.59 1.95 -4.75
N LEU A 148 -2.51 2.53 -3.97
CA LEU A 148 -2.22 3.02 -2.63
C LEU A 148 -2.02 1.87 -1.64
N ILE A 149 -2.91 0.86 -1.69
CA ILE A 149 -2.82 -0.37 -0.91
C ILE A 149 -3.34 -1.52 -1.77
N ASN A 150 -2.52 -2.55 -1.94
CA ASN A 150 -2.96 -3.77 -2.63
C ASN A 150 -3.76 -4.66 -1.69
N GLU A 151 -4.95 -5.10 -2.13
CA GLU A 151 -5.80 -6.07 -1.40
C GLU A 151 -6.07 -5.65 0.06
N GLY A 152 -6.32 -4.37 0.28
CA GLY A 152 -6.49 -3.79 1.60
C GLY A 152 -7.93 -3.39 1.89
N HIS A 153 -8.91 -4.33 1.86
CA HIS A 153 -10.26 -4.00 2.27
C HIS A 153 -10.70 -4.75 3.53
N LEU A 154 -11.50 -4.07 4.34
CA LEU A 154 -11.88 -4.49 5.69
C LEU A 154 -12.75 -5.74 5.72
N THR A 155 -13.61 -5.93 4.73
CA THR A 155 -14.55 -7.06 4.71
C THR A 155 -13.83 -8.40 4.71
N TRP A 156 -12.76 -8.52 3.95
CA TRP A 156 -11.99 -9.76 3.85
C TRP A 156 -11.21 -10.10 5.13
N CYS A 157 -10.80 -9.08 5.88
CA CYS A 157 -9.93 -9.25 7.05
C CYS A 157 -10.62 -9.00 8.38
N TRP A 158 -11.94 -8.77 8.38
CA TRP A 158 -12.67 -8.35 9.58
C TRP A 158 -12.39 -9.24 10.79
N ARG A 159 -12.44 -10.55 10.63
CA ARG A 159 -12.21 -11.51 11.73
C ARG A 159 -10.83 -11.38 12.36
N ARG A 160 -9.83 -10.92 11.60
CA ARG A 160 -8.46 -10.77 12.09
C ARG A 160 -8.24 -9.46 12.84
N ILE A 161 -9.02 -8.43 12.52
CA ILE A 161 -8.77 -7.07 13.00
C ILE A 161 -9.78 -6.58 14.03
N ARG A 162 -10.99 -7.16 14.08
CA ARG A 162 -12.08 -6.67 14.94
C ARG A 162 -11.72 -6.68 16.43
N GLY A 163 -10.81 -7.56 16.87
CA GLY A 163 -10.30 -7.63 18.23
C GLY A 163 -9.16 -6.66 18.55
N GLU A 164 -8.53 -6.03 17.54
CA GLU A 164 -7.43 -5.10 17.75
C GLU A 164 -7.92 -3.80 18.40
N ALA A 165 -7.18 -3.32 19.42
CA ALA A 165 -7.57 -2.14 20.19
C ALA A 165 -7.85 -0.89 19.34
N PRO A 166 -7.04 -0.56 18.30
CA PRO A 166 -7.35 0.56 17.41
C PRO A 166 -8.69 0.41 16.69
N MET A 167 -9.04 -0.80 16.26
CA MET A 167 -10.30 -1.06 15.57
C MET A 167 -11.49 -0.93 16.50
N LYS A 168 -11.40 -1.48 17.72
CA LYS A 168 -12.43 -1.29 18.78
C LYS A 168 -12.64 0.18 19.11
N LYS A 169 -11.56 0.93 19.23
CA LYS A 169 -11.64 2.38 19.47
C LYS A 169 -12.34 3.11 18.33
N ALA A 170 -12.00 2.78 17.09
CA ALA A 170 -12.63 3.38 15.89
C ALA A 170 -14.13 3.05 15.82
N TRP A 171 -14.50 1.78 16.08
CA TRP A 171 -15.89 1.35 16.16
C TRP A 171 -16.68 2.14 17.19
N THR A 172 -16.17 2.22 18.43
CA THR A 172 -16.81 2.97 19.53
C THR A 172 -17.00 4.45 19.17
N ALA A 173 -15.98 5.09 18.62
CA ALA A 173 -16.05 6.49 18.19
C ALA A 173 -17.07 6.71 17.08
N TRP A 174 -17.10 5.82 16.09
CA TRP A 174 -18.05 5.88 14.98
C TRP A 174 -19.52 5.70 15.47
N LEU A 175 -19.75 4.74 16.38
CA LEU A 175 -21.08 4.57 16.99
C LEU A 175 -21.50 5.81 17.79
N ALA A 176 -20.58 6.41 18.56
CA ALA A 176 -20.88 7.62 19.33
C ALA A 176 -21.28 8.79 18.43
N GLU A 177 -20.57 8.98 17.30
CA GLU A 177 -20.92 9.99 16.29
C GLU A 177 -22.35 9.80 15.75
N ARG A 178 -22.73 8.55 15.42
CA ARG A 178 -24.06 8.24 14.90
C ARG A 178 -25.16 8.37 15.95
N ARG A 179 -24.89 7.95 17.17
CA ARG A 179 -25.82 8.03 18.30
C ARG A 179 -26.07 9.45 18.79
N ALA A 180 -25.18 10.39 18.49
CA ALA A 180 -25.44 11.80 18.74
C ALA A 180 -26.63 12.35 17.91
N ALA A 181 -26.86 11.78 16.72
CA ALA A 181 -27.99 12.12 15.85
C ALA A 181 -29.23 11.23 16.10
N ASP A 182 -29.02 9.96 16.44
CA ASP A 182 -30.06 8.96 16.73
C ASP A 182 -29.61 8.07 17.90
N ALA A 183 -30.09 8.35 19.09
CA ALA A 183 -29.74 7.61 20.31
C ALA A 183 -30.05 6.10 20.25
N GLY A 184 -30.98 5.69 19.37
CA GLY A 184 -31.34 4.29 19.12
C GLY A 184 -30.44 3.57 18.13
N PHE A 185 -29.58 4.30 17.43
CA PHE A 185 -28.75 3.73 16.36
C PHE A 185 -27.88 2.57 16.85
N ALA A 186 -28.01 1.43 16.19
CA ALA A 186 -27.20 0.22 16.45
C ALA A 186 -27.20 -0.22 17.93
N LYS A 187 -28.35 -0.10 18.62
CA LYS A 187 -28.48 -0.50 20.02
C LYS A 187 -28.07 -1.95 20.20
N GLY A 188 -27.20 -2.21 21.20
CA GLY A 188 -26.70 -3.53 21.51
C GLY A 188 -25.50 -4.00 20.64
N LEU A 189 -25.02 -3.18 19.71
CA LEU A 189 -23.86 -3.48 18.87
C LEU A 189 -22.58 -2.77 19.35
N ASP A 190 -22.33 -2.72 20.66
CA ASP A 190 -21.19 -1.99 21.24
C ASP A 190 -19.85 -2.71 21.05
N ASP A 191 -19.89 -4.05 20.95
CA ASP A 191 -18.70 -4.88 20.76
C ASP A 191 -18.57 -5.34 19.29
N PRO A 192 -17.58 -4.84 18.55
CA PRO A 192 -17.41 -5.19 17.13
C PRO A 192 -17.12 -6.69 16.90
N GLU A 193 -16.62 -7.40 17.92
CA GLU A 193 -16.37 -8.83 17.81
C GLU A 193 -17.65 -9.67 17.73
N LYS A 194 -18.76 -9.12 18.22
CA LYS A 194 -20.08 -9.76 18.24
C LYS A 194 -20.98 -9.34 17.08
N VAL A 195 -20.54 -8.39 16.26
CA VAL A 195 -21.32 -7.91 15.12
C VAL A 195 -21.22 -8.90 13.96
N SER A 196 -22.38 -9.28 13.40
CA SER A 196 -22.41 -10.12 12.20
C SER A 196 -21.73 -9.44 11.01
N GLU A 197 -20.97 -10.19 10.23
CA GLU A 197 -20.30 -9.70 9.02
C GLU A 197 -21.30 -9.21 7.95
N SER A 198 -22.51 -9.73 7.94
CA SER A 198 -23.61 -9.29 7.08
C SER A 198 -24.41 -8.11 7.63
N SER A 199 -24.02 -7.57 8.79
CA SER A 199 -24.72 -6.43 9.39
C SER A 199 -24.59 -5.18 8.54
N ALA A 200 -25.72 -4.56 8.18
CA ALA A 200 -25.72 -3.27 7.48
C ALA A 200 -24.98 -2.18 8.25
N VAL A 201 -24.98 -2.25 9.58
CA VAL A 201 -24.25 -1.30 10.45
C VAL A 201 -22.74 -1.48 10.28
N LEU A 202 -22.24 -2.73 10.25
CA LEU A 202 -20.84 -3.02 10.02
C LEU A 202 -20.40 -2.59 8.62
N ILE A 203 -21.19 -2.90 7.60
CA ILE A 203 -20.90 -2.50 6.22
C ILE A 203 -20.83 -0.97 6.11
N ALA A 204 -21.75 -0.24 6.75
CA ALA A 204 -21.72 1.23 6.78
C ALA A 204 -20.48 1.79 7.48
N PHE A 205 -20.04 1.16 8.59
CA PHE A 205 -18.81 1.52 9.27
C PHE A 205 -17.58 1.33 8.36
N MET A 206 -17.44 0.15 7.77
CA MET A 206 -16.32 -0.17 6.87
C MET A 206 -16.26 0.81 5.69
N ALA A 207 -17.39 1.06 5.03
CA ALA A 207 -17.46 1.99 3.91
C ALA A 207 -17.09 3.43 4.31
N ASP A 208 -17.46 3.85 5.53
CA ASP A 208 -17.14 5.20 6.01
C ASP A 208 -15.65 5.38 6.29
N ILE A 209 -15.03 4.42 6.98
CA ILE A 209 -13.60 4.51 7.29
C ILE A 209 -12.72 4.33 6.05
N GLU A 210 -13.09 3.47 5.10
CA GLU A 210 -12.38 3.34 3.82
C GLU A 210 -12.48 4.62 2.99
N ARG A 211 -13.66 5.23 2.90
CA ARG A 211 -13.84 6.51 2.20
C ARG A 211 -12.98 7.61 2.82
N LYS A 212 -12.95 7.72 4.16
CA LYS A 212 -12.10 8.67 4.89
C LYS A 212 -10.62 8.40 4.63
N LEU A 213 -10.18 7.13 4.61
CA LEU A 213 -8.81 6.76 4.28
C LEU A 213 -8.43 7.19 2.86
N VAL A 214 -9.21 6.82 1.86
CA VAL A 214 -8.91 7.15 0.45
C VAL A 214 -8.85 8.66 0.25
N ALA A 215 -9.76 9.42 0.86
CA ALA A 215 -9.74 10.89 0.81
C ALA A 215 -8.44 11.46 1.42
N ARG A 216 -8.03 10.94 2.59
CA ARG A 216 -6.79 11.34 3.26
C ARG A 216 -5.55 10.98 2.44
N GLN A 217 -5.47 9.77 1.92
CA GLN A 217 -4.37 9.32 1.08
C GLN A 217 -4.25 10.16 -0.19
N ARG A 218 -5.38 10.42 -0.86
CA ARG A 218 -5.42 11.29 -2.05
C ARG A 218 -4.92 12.71 -1.75
N ALA A 219 -5.35 13.30 -0.64
CA ALA A 219 -4.88 14.62 -0.22
C ALA A 219 -3.35 14.62 0.00
N TYR A 220 -2.82 13.61 0.68
CA TYR A 220 -1.39 13.45 0.92
C TYR A 220 -0.60 13.27 -0.39
N MET A 221 -1.07 12.44 -1.33
CA MET A 221 -0.43 12.29 -2.64
C MET A 221 -0.40 13.61 -3.42
N LYS A 222 -1.48 14.38 -3.34
CA LYS A 222 -1.54 15.73 -3.95
C LYS A 222 -0.53 16.68 -3.32
N GLU A 223 -0.39 16.67 -1.99
CA GLU A 223 0.60 17.46 -1.25
C GLU A 223 2.04 17.09 -1.66
N LEU A 224 2.33 15.80 -1.85
CA LEU A 224 3.62 15.34 -2.36
C LEU A 224 3.88 15.71 -3.83
N GLY A 225 2.88 16.22 -4.54
CA GLY A 225 2.98 16.59 -5.96
C GLY A 225 2.94 15.39 -6.92
N VAL A 226 2.34 14.27 -6.50
CA VAL A 226 2.18 13.08 -7.35
C VAL A 226 1.25 13.38 -8.50
N LYS A 227 1.68 13.06 -9.74
CA LYS A 227 0.93 13.28 -10.97
C LYS A 227 0.24 12.02 -11.50
N ALA A 228 0.68 10.85 -11.05
CA ALA A 228 0.12 9.57 -11.44
C ALA A 228 -1.35 9.42 -11.01
N LEU A 229 -2.10 8.63 -11.76
CA LEU A 229 -3.43 8.18 -11.34
C LEU A 229 -3.33 7.29 -10.11
N LEU A 230 -4.30 7.40 -9.22
CA LEU A 230 -4.33 6.65 -7.97
C LEU A 230 -5.46 5.63 -7.99
N THR A 231 -5.18 4.42 -7.52
CA THR A 231 -6.17 3.35 -7.35
C THR A 231 -5.94 2.60 -6.05
N ASN A 232 -6.94 1.87 -5.60
CA ASN A 232 -6.80 0.76 -4.66
C ASN A 232 -7.16 -0.52 -5.40
N GLN A 233 -6.37 -1.56 -5.17
CA GLN A 233 -6.64 -2.88 -5.74
C GLN A 233 -7.22 -3.77 -4.65
N ASN A 234 -8.52 -4.02 -4.74
CA ASN A 234 -9.22 -4.90 -3.82
C ASN A 234 -9.32 -6.30 -4.42
N CYS A 235 -9.21 -7.33 -3.59
CA CYS A 235 -9.62 -8.67 -3.99
C CYS A 235 -11.13 -8.67 -4.20
N GLY A 236 -11.58 -9.26 -5.31
CA GLY A 236 -12.97 -9.64 -5.45
C GLY A 236 -13.32 -10.71 -4.43
N SER A 237 -14.38 -10.50 -3.68
CA SER A 237 -15.00 -11.53 -2.83
C SER A 237 -16.01 -12.32 -3.63
#